data_d5a1d0a9b2eee625e5b91cc840577df2
#
_entry.id   d5a1d0a9b2eee625e5b91cc840577df2
#
_cell.length_a   1.000
_cell.length_b   1.000
_cell.length_c   1.000
_cell.angle_alpha   90.00
_cell.angle_beta   90.00
_cell.angle_gamma   90.00
#
_symmetry.space_group_name_H-M   'P 1'
#
loop_
_entity.id
_entity.type
_entity.pdbx_description
1 polymer ?
#
loop_
_entity_poly.entity_id
_entity_poly.type
_entity_poly.pdbx_seq_one_letter_code
_entity_poly.pdbx_strand_id
1 'polypeptide(L)'
;MNVAICGYGAGNVRSVEIAFGRLGAELTTDVVGANLAVLPGVGSARAAMEGLRERGHDVALRERFDDGRPIFGICLGLQLGLDWTEEDGGVDGLGLVPGRSSRLLEGRVPRMGWAQVDDRGAFYFAHSYAAETPHATAWSEGVVAEARFGSFFGCQFHPEKSGALGAVYLEEALSLSRV
;
A
#
# COMPACT_ATOMS: atom_id res chain seq x y z
N MET A 1 13.28 7.11 -13.39
CA MET A 1 12.46 7.53 -12.25
C MET A 1 12.82 6.66 -11.07
N ASN A 2 13.19 7.29 -9.94
CA ASN A 2 13.66 6.58 -8.76
C ASN A 2 12.50 6.17 -7.86
N VAL A 3 12.44 4.89 -7.48
CA VAL A 3 11.42 4.31 -6.61
C VAL A 3 12.10 3.69 -5.39
N ALA A 4 11.72 4.15 -4.20
CA ALA A 4 12.17 3.55 -2.95
C ALA A 4 11.12 2.56 -2.45
N ILE A 5 11.51 1.31 -2.25
CA ILE A 5 10.64 0.30 -1.64
C ILE A 5 10.94 0.24 -0.14
N CYS A 6 9.99 0.68 0.67
CA CYS A 6 10.12 0.73 2.14
C CYS A 6 9.91 -0.67 2.74
N GLY A 7 10.86 -1.56 2.50
CA GLY A 7 10.85 -2.90 3.08
C GLY A 7 11.09 -2.86 4.58
N TYR A 8 10.44 -3.75 5.32
CA TYR A 8 10.52 -3.86 6.79
C TYR A 8 11.02 -5.23 7.26
N GLY A 9 11.70 -5.97 6.36
CA GLY A 9 12.33 -7.25 6.71
C GLY A 9 11.42 -8.48 6.60
N ALA A 10 10.12 -8.29 6.36
CA ALA A 10 9.17 -9.36 6.10
C ALA A 10 8.45 -9.13 4.77
N GLY A 11 8.01 -10.21 4.13
CA GLY A 11 7.17 -10.15 2.95
C GLY A 11 7.88 -10.22 1.60
N ASN A 12 7.06 -10.37 0.55
CA ASN A 12 7.56 -10.52 -0.81
C ASN A 12 7.83 -9.15 -1.47
N VAL A 13 8.75 -8.38 -0.88
CA VAL A 13 9.23 -7.09 -1.41
C VAL A 13 9.76 -7.28 -2.85
N ARG A 14 10.40 -8.42 -3.11
CA ARG A 14 11.02 -8.73 -4.42
C ARG A 14 10.02 -8.72 -5.59
N SER A 15 8.77 -9.15 -5.38
CA SER A 15 7.77 -9.09 -6.45
C SER A 15 7.42 -7.65 -6.82
N VAL A 16 7.36 -6.75 -5.84
CA VAL A 16 7.13 -5.32 -6.04
C VAL A 16 8.33 -4.68 -6.75
N GLU A 17 9.55 -5.00 -6.32
CA GLU A 17 10.79 -4.55 -6.97
C GLU A 17 10.86 -4.96 -8.44
N ILE A 18 10.58 -6.25 -8.72
CA ILE A 18 10.54 -6.79 -10.09
C ILE A 18 9.48 -6.07 -10.93
N ALA A 19 8.29 -5.83 -10.37
CA ALA A 19 7.20 -5.17 -11.07
C ALA A 19 7.58 -3.74 -11.47
N PHE A 20 8.10 -2.93 -10.55
CA PHE A 20 8.58 -1.58 -10.86
C PHE A 20 9.80 -1.57 -11.78
N GLY A 21 10.74 -2.51 -11.60
CA GLY A 21 11.90 -2.66 -12.49
C GLY A 21 11.51 -2.96 -13.94
N ARG A 22 10.48 -3.78 -14.18
CA ARG A 22 9.93 -4.06 -15.52
C ARG A 22 9.32 -2.83 -16.19
N LEU A 23 8.85 -1.87 -15.41
CA LEU A 23 8.34 -0.58 -15.87
C LEU A 23 9.46 0.47 -16.08
N GLY A 24 10.73 0.07 -15.93
CA GLY A 24 11.88 0.95 -16.13
C GLY A 24 12.17 1.87 -14.95
N ALA A 25 11.62 1.58 -13.75
CA ALA A 25 11.97 2.32 -12.55
C ALA A 25 13.36 1.92 -12.04
N GLU A 26 14.15 2.89 -11.60
CA GLU A 26 15.41 2.68 -10.89
C GLU A 26 15.12 2.55 -9.38
N LEU A 27 15.50 1.42 -8.80
CA LEU A 27 15.30 1.20 -7.38
C LEU A 27 16.36 1.92 -6.56
N THR A 28 15.93 2.54 -5.45
CA THR A 28 16.81 3.25 -4.52
C THR A 28 16.45 2.91 -3.08
N THR A 29 17.39 3.10 -2.17
CA THR A 29 17.16 3.02 -0.71
C THR A 29 16.86 4.40 -0.10
N ASP A 30 16.99 5.47 -0.87
CA ASP A 30 16.70 6.83 -0.44
C ASP A 30 15.19 7.09 -0.43
N VAL A 31 14.56 6.78 0.70
CA VAL A 31 13.10 6.98 0.89
C VAL A 31 12.71 8.45 0.77
N VAL A 32 13.53 9.35 1.29
CA VAL A 32 13.23 10.79 1.26
C VAL A 32 13.41 11.37 -0.15
N GLY A 33 14.50 11.04 -0.83
CA GLY A 33 14.84 11.63 -2.14
C GLY A 33 14.15 11.00 -3.35
N ALA A 34 13.60 9.78 -3.25
CA ALA A 34 12.95 9.10 -4.36
C ALA A 34 11.76 9.87 -4.96
N ASN A 35 11.46 9.66 -6.24
CA ASN A 35 10.25 10.20 -6.86
C ASN A 35 8.99 9.58 -6.23
N LEU A 36 9.00 8.27 -5.96
CA LEU A 36 7.92 7.55 -5.32
C LEU A 36 8.48 6.69 -4.17
N ALA A 37 7.87 6.77 -3.00
CA ALA A 37 8.06 5.79 -1.93
C ALA A 37 6.94 4.77 -1.97
N VAL A 38 7.27 3.49 -1.99
CA VAL A 38 6.30 2.39 -2.00
C VAL A 38 6.37 1.66 -0.67
N LEU A 39 5.25 1.59 0.02
CA LEU A 39 5.05 0.81 1.23
C LEU A 39 4.40 -0.52 0.84
N PRO A 40 5.19 -1.60 0.68
CA PRO A 40 4.67 -2.89 0.29
C PRO A 40 3.92 -3.52 1.47
N GLY A 41 3.10 -4.54 1.20
CA GLY A 41 2.32 -5.06 2.28
C GLY A 41 2.02 -6.55 2.26
N VAL A 42 2.84 -7.32 2.98
CA VAL A 42 2.50 -8.69 3.41
C VAL A 42 3.13 -8.94 4.77
N GLY A 43 2.46 -9.74 5.59
CA GLY A 43 2.90 -10.09 6.93
C GLY A 43 2.04 -9.48 8.02
N SER A 44 2.58 -9.35 9.20
CA SER A 44 1.93 -8.83 10.39
C SER A 44 2.13 -7.32 10.51
N ALA A 45 1.08 -6.59 10.86
CA ALA A 45 1.12 -5.14 11.02
C ALA A 45 2.13 -4.71 12.09
N ARG A 46 2.19 -5.44 13.21
CA ARG A 46 3.14 -5.17 14.30
C ARG A 46 4.58 -5.30 13.82
N ALA A 47 4.91 -6.43 13.21
CA ALA A 47 6.27 -6.66 12.71
C ALA A 47 6.65 -5.64 11.60
N ALA A 48 5.69 -5.26 10.77
CA ALA A 48 5.92 -4.25 9.74
C ALA A 48 6.23 -2.87 10.34
N MET A 49 5.43 -2.41 11.31
CA MET A 49 5.67 -1.13 11.98
C MET A 49 6.97 -1.11 12.79
N GLU A 50 7.31 -2.22 13.47
CA GLU A 50 8.60 -2.37 14.15
C GLU A 50 9.77 -2.26 13.15
N GLY A 51 9.69 -3.01 12.04
CA GLY A 51 10.72 -2.96 11.00
C GLY A 51 10.84 -1.61 10.29
N LEU A 52 9.75 -0.86 10.12
CA LEU A 52 9.80 0.52 9.60
C LEU A 52 10.50 1.45 10.59
N ARG A 53 10.18 1.35 11.89
CA ARG A 53 10.81 2.17 12.96
C ARG A 53 12.30 1.88 13.09
N GLU A 54 12.70 0.61 13.09
CA GLU A 54 14.12 0.22 13.15
C GLU A 54 14.97 0.81 12.02
N ARG A 55 14.36 1.08 10.87
CA ARG A 55 15.02 1.65 9.68
C ARG A 55 14.82 3.15 9.55
N GLY A 56 14.04 3.78 10.44
CA GLY A 56 13.68 5.19 10.33
C GLY A 56 12.74 5.51 9.17
N HIS A 57 12.14 4.49 8.54
CA HIS A 57 11.23 4.68 7.41
C HIS A 57 9.89 5.29 7.83
N ASP A 58 9.45 5.07 9.06
CA ASP A 58 8.25 5.69 9.62
C ASP A 58 8.36 7.21 9.71
N VAL A 59 9.51 7.72 10.14
CA VAL A 59 9.81 9.16 10.17
C VAL A 59 9.93 9.69 8.74
N ALA A 60 10.72 9.04 7.90
CA ALA A 60 10.92 9.45 6.52
C ALA A 60 9.62 9.50 5.70
N LEU A 61 8.68 8.56 5.93
CA LEU A 61 7.39 8.54 5.26
C LEU A 61 6.48 9.69 5.74
N ARG A 62 6.48 10.04 7.03
CA ARG A 62 5.73 11.20 7.54
C ARG A 62 6.28 12.52 6.99
N GLU A 63 7.60 12.69 7.01
CA GLU A 63 8.25 13.86 6.40
C GLU A 63 7.89 13.99 4.92
N ARG A 64 7.94 12.89 4.15
CA ARG A 64 7.51 12.89 2.76
C ARG A 64 6.06 13.32 2.58
N PHE A 65 5.18 12.83 3.45
CA PHE A 65 3.76 13.18 3.39
C PHE A 65 3.54 14.67 3.64
N ASP A 66 4.19 15.23 4.65
CA ASP A 66 4.13 16.65 5.01
C ASP A 66 4.70 17.55 3.89
N ASP A 67 5.72 17.06 3.19
CA ASP A 67 6.33 17.70 2.02
C ASP A 67 5.47 17.54 0.73
N GLY A 68 4.35 16.85 0.79
CA GLY A 68 3.50 16.57 -0.38
C GLY A 68 4.11 15.59 -1.38
N ARG A 69 5.10 14.78 -0.99
CA ARG A 69 5.80 13.84 -1.87
C ARG A 69 5.08 12.49 -1.92
N PRO A 70 4.91 11.91 -3.12
CA PRO A 70 4.07 10.74 -3.33
C PRO A 70 4.49 9.51 -2.52
N ILE A 71 3.51 8.87 -1.86
CA ILE A 71 3.64 7.59 -1.16
C ILE A 71 2.56 6.65 -1.67
N PHE A 72 2.95 5.43 -2.03
CA PHE A 72 2.03 4.40 -2.52
C PHE A 72 2.01 3.19 -1.58
N GLY A 73 0.84 2.89 -1.00
CA GLY A 73 0.61 1.73 -0.13
C GLY A 73 -0.02 0.55 -0.86
N ILE A 74 0.55 -0.65 -0.74
CA ILE A 74 0.00 -1.89 -1.32
C ILE A 74 -0.47 -2.82 -0.20
N CYS A 75 -1.74 -3.22 -0.19
CA CYS A 75 -2.37 -4.15 0.74
C CYS A 75 -2.13 -3.75 2.22
N LEU A 76 -1.30 -4.46 2.97
CA LEU A 76 -0.91 -4.03 4.33
C LEU A 76 -0.31 -2.62 4.33
N GLY A 77 0.39 -2.21 3.28
CA GLY A 77 0.93 -0.85 3.15
C GLY A 77 -0.15 0.23 3.13
N LEU A 78 -1.32 -0.03 2.52
CA LEU A 78 -2.49 0.85 2.65
C LEU A 78 -2.96 0.91 4.10
N GLN A 79 -3.09 -0.24 4.77
CA GLN A 79 -3.58 -0.34 6.15
C GLN A 79 -2.64 0.35 7.13
N LEU A 80 -1.33 0.23 6.95
CA LEU A 80 -0.31 0.92 7.76
C LEU A 80 -0.30 2.44 7.52
N GLY A 81 -0.78 2.91 6.38
CA GLY A 81 -0.97 4.34 6.10
C GLY A 81 -2.07 4.99 6.92
N LEU A 82 -3.02 4.21 7.47
CA LEU A 82 -4.11 4.68 8.32
C LEU A 82 -3.63 5.04 9.74
N ASP A 83 -4.54 5.55 10.57
CA ASP A 83 -4.24 5.87 11.97
C ASP A 83 -3.98 4.61 12.80
N TRP A 84 -4.75 3.55 12.55
CA TRP A 84 -4.73 2.34 13.36
C TRP A 84 -5.20 1.10 12.59
N THR A 85 -4.75 -0.07 13.00
CA THR A 85 -5.23 -1.37 12.51
C THR A 85 -5.57 -2.30 13.67
N GLU A 86 -6.66 -3.06 13.53
CA GLU A 86 -7.09 -4.08 14.49
C GLU A 86 -6.16 -5.31 14.49
N GLU A 87 -5.35 -5.50 13.46
CA GLU A 87 -4.44 -6.63 13.35
C GLU A 87 -3.48 -6.70 14.53
N ASP A 88 -3.11 -7.91 14.94
CA ASP A 88 -2.20 -8.19 16.07
C ASP A 88 -2.66 -7.59 17.42
N GLY A 89 -3.98 -7.44 17.61
CA GLY A 89 -4.56 -6.89 18.83
C GLY A 89 -4.51 -5.36 18.92
N GLY A 90 -4.31 -4.71 17.81
CA GLY A 90 -4.26 -3.26 17.67
C GLY A 90 -2.83 -2.71 17.54
N VAL A 91 -2.59 -2.00 16.44
CA VAL A 91 -1.30 -1.38 16.12
C VAL A 91 -1.54 0.02 15.57
N ASP A 92 -0.84 1.01 16.12
CA ASP A 92 -0.84 2.37 15.55
C ASP A 92 -0.14 2.35 14.19
N GLY A 93 -0.80 2.94 13.20
CA GLY A 93 -0.28 3.11 11.85
C GLY A 93 0.63 4.33 11.72
N LEU A 94 0.82 4.76 10.50
CA LEU A 94 1.62 5.95 10.18
C LEU A 94 0.84 7.26 10.35
N GLY A 95 -0.51 7.21 10.40
CA GLY A 95 -1.35 8.40 10.53
C GLY A 95 -1.32 9.31 9.31
N LEU A 96 -1.09 8.76 8.12
CA LEU A 96 -1.05 9.52 6.86
C LEU A 96 -2.43 9.72 6.27
N VAL A 97 -3.36 8.80 6.56
CA VAL A 97 -4.74 8.82 6.07
C VAL A 97 -5.69 8.63 7.26
N PRO A 98 -6.64 9.55 7.49
CA PRO A 98 -7.65 9.36 8.54
C PRO A 98 -8.44 8.08 8.35
N GLY A 99 -8.49 7.25 9.40
CA GLY A 99 -9.23 5.99 9.36
C GLY A 99 -8.51 4.85 10.07
N ARG A 100 -9.07 3.67 9.91
CA ARG A 100 -8.54 2.45 10.54
C ARG A 100 -8.67 1.27 9.60
N SER A 101 -8.01 0.15 9.91
CA SER A 101 -8.35 -1.12 9.28
C SER A 101 -8.93 -2.08 10.30
N SER A 102 -9.99 -2.78 9.91
CA SER A 102 -10.71 -3.72 10.76
C SER A 102 -10.80 -5.08 10.08
N ARG A 103 -10.96 -6.13 10.89
CA ARG A 103 -11.13 -7.49 10.38
C ARG A 103 -12.41 -7.60 9.56
N LEU A 104 -12.33 -8.28 8.43
CA LEU A 104 -13.51 -8.63 7.64
C LEU A 104 -14.47 -9.47 8.46
N LEU A 105 -15.74 -9.06 8.52
CA LEU A 105 -16.80 -9.74 9.28
C LEU A 105 -17.63 -10.68 8.42
N GLU A 106 -17.63 -10.47 7.12
CA GLU A 106 -18.45 -11.21 6.17
C GLU A 106 -17.60 -11.90 5.10
N GLY A 107 -18.17 -12.96 4.52
CA GLY A 107 -17.51 -13.73 3.49
C GLY A 107 -16.42 -14.67 4.00
N ARG A 108 -15.57 -15.12 3.07
CA ARG A 108 -14.44 -15.98 3.40
C ARG A 108 -13.25 -15.13 3.87
N VAL A 109 -12.74 -15.41 5.08
CA VAL A 109 -11.58 -14.74 5.66
C VAL A 109 -10.43 -15.76 5.83
N PRO A 110 -9.24 -15.52 5.26
CA PRO A 110 -8.86 -14.39 4.44
C PRO A 110 -9.59 -14.36 3.10
N ARG A 111 -9.87 -13.13 2.59
CA ARG A 111 -10.34 -12.91 1.23
C ARG A 111 -9.17 -13.10 0.28
N MET A 112 -9.20 -14.18 -0.49
CA MET A 112 -8.13 -14.54 -1.43
C MET A 112 -8.71 -14.83 -2.81
N GLY A 113 -8.08 -14.25 -3.82
CA GLY A 113 -8.43 -14.49 -5.22
C GLY A 113 -8.69 -13.21 -6.01
N TRP A 114 -9.21 -13.39 -7.21
CA TRP A 114 -9.55 -12.32 -8.14
C TRP A 114 -10.94 -11.77 -7.82
N ALA A 115 -11.03 -10.44 -7.74
CA ALA A 115 -12.30 -9.76 -7.55
C ALA A 115 -12.34 -8.44 -8.33
N GLN A 116 -13.54 -8.05 -8.76
CA GLN A 116 -13.79 -6.82 -9.49
C GLN A 116 -13.59 -5.60 -8.60
N VAL A 117 -12.90 -4.59 -9.09
CA VAL A 117 -12.77 -3.26 -8.47
C VAL A 117 -13.55 -2.27 -9.32
N ASP A 118 -14.72 -1.88 -8.85
CA ASP A 118 -15.66 -1.02 -9.60
C ASP A 118 -15.66 -1.33 -11.12
N ASP A 119 -15.38 -0.35 -11.98
CA ASP A 119 -15.27 -0.51 -13.44
C ASP A 119 -13.84 -0.73 -13.94
N ARG A 120 -12.83 -0.80 -13.04
CA ARG A 120 -11.41 -0.93 -13.38
C ARG A 120 -10.98 -2.32 -13.84
N GLY A 121 -11.78 -3.37 -13.54
CA GLY A 121 -11.44 -4.76 -13.84
C GLY A 121 -11.10 -5.58 -12.60
N ALA A 122 -10.70 -6.83 -12.82
CA ALA A 122 -10.41 -7.76 -11.73
C ALA A 122 -8.94 -7.70 -11.30
N PHE A 123 -8.72 -7.62 -9.98
CA PHE A 123 -7.41 -7.63 -9.34
C PHE A 123 -7.30 -8.76 -8.30
N TYR A 124 -6.09 -9.12 -7.92
CA TYR A 124 -5.83 -10.18 -6.95
C TYR A 124 -5.80 -9.62 -5.52
N PHE A 125 -6.64 -10.17 -4.65
CA PHE A 125 -6.73 -9.85 -3.23
C PHE A 125 -6.17 -10.99 -2.37
N ALA A 126 -5.57 -10.65 -1.23
CA ALA A 126 -5.11 -11.60 -0.22
C ALA A 126 -5.04 -10.90 1.14
N HIS A 127 -6.19 -10.71 1.81
CA HIS A 127 -6.25 -9.96 3.08
C HIS A 127 -7.33 -10.46 4.02
N SER A 128 -7.14 -10.23 5.32
CA SER A 128 -8.12 -10.49 6.39
C SER A 128 -8.67 -9.22 7.00
N TYR A 129 -7.99 -8.10 6.81
CA TYR A 129 -8.35 -6.78 7.30
C TYR A 129 -8.54 -5.83 6.13
N ALA A 130 -9.41 -4.84 6.27
CA ALA A 130 -9.70 -3.86 5.23
C ALA A 130 -9.78 -2.45 5.79
N ALA A 131 -9.44 -1.47 4.97
CA ALA A 131 -9.52 -0.06 5.32
C ALA A 131 -10.98 0.39 5.52
N GLU A 132 -11.19 1.20 6.56
CA GLU A 132 -12.39 1.99 6.83
C GLU A 132 -11.95 3.46 6.88
N THR A 133 -12.21 4.21 5.82
CA THR A 133 -11.78 5.61 5.69
C THR A 133 -12.78 6.41 4.86
N PRO A 134 -13.02 7.70 5.19
CA PRO A 134 -13.81 8.59 4.34
C PRO A 134 -13.10 8.96 3.03
N HIS A 135 -11.84 8.58 2.87
CA HIS A 135 -11.00 8.88 1.70
C HIS A 135 -10.90 7.71 0.72
N ALA A 136 -11.84 6.77 0.77
CA ALA A 136 -11.96 5.68 -0.19
C ALA A 136 -12.28 6.23 -1.59
N THR A 137 -11.62 5.69 -2.61
CA THR A 137 -11.77 6.13 -4.02
C THR A 137 -12.25 5.01 -4.94
N ALA A 138 -12.17 3.75 -4.51
CA ALA A 138 -12.73 2.60 -5.23
C ALA A 138 -13.10 1.47 -4.25
N TRP A 139 -14.03 0.61 -4.68
CA TRP A 139 -14.55 -0.50 -3.89
C TRP A 139 -14.53 -1.80 -4.65
N SER A 140 -14.53 -2.89 -3.89
CA SER A 140 -14.69 -4.26 -4.39
C SER A 140 -15.59 -5.03 -3.44
N GLU A 141 -16.82 -5.38 -3.91
CA GLU A 141 -17.81 -6.11 -3.10
C GLU A 141 -18.08 -5.44 -1.73
N GLY A 142 -18.21 -4.12 -1.72
CA GLY A 142 -18.47 -3.34 -0.50
C GLY A 142 -17.26 -3.08 0.40
N VAL A 143 -16.08 -3.60 0.05
CA VAL A 143 -14.82 -3.37 0.76
C VAL A 143 -14.01 -2.29 0.05
N VAL A 144 -13.37 -1.40 0.80
CA VAL A 144 -12.47 -0.38 0.24
C VAL A 144 -11.34 -1.06 -0.52
N ALA A 145 -11.26 -0.78 -1.82
CA ALA A 145 -10.20 -1.29 -2.70
C ALA A 145 -9.09 -0.26 -2.91
N GLU A 146 -9.41 1.03 -2.90
CA GLU A 146 -8.44 2.12 -3.03
C GLU A 146 -8.79 3.26 -2.08
N ALA A 147 -7.76 3.97 -1.60
CA ALA A 147 -7.92 5.19 -0.83
C ALA A 147 -6.83 6.20 -1.21
N ARG A 148 -7.18 7.49 -1.10
CA ARG A 148 -6.24 8.59 -1.38
C ARG A 148 -6.49 9.78 -0.45
N PHE A 149 -5.41 10.29 0.16
CA PHE A 149 -5.45 11.51 0.98
C PHE A 149 -4.10 12.23 0.90
N GLY A 150 -4.11 13.51 0.57
CA GLY A 150 -2.89 14.27 0.37
C GLY A 150 -1.97 13.63 -0.68
N SER A 151 -0.73 13.41 -0.32
CA SER A 151 0.29 12.75 -1.15
C SER A 151 0.31 11.22 -1.00
N PHE A 152 -0.51 10.65 -0.12
CA PHE A 152 -0.66 9.20 0.02
C PHE A 152 -1.79 8.67 -0.86
N PHE A 153 -1.54 7.58 -1.55
CA PHE A 153 -2.54 6.75 -2.22
C PHE A 153 -2.21 5.27 -2.04
N GLY A 154 -3.21 4.41 -2.07
CA GLY A 154 -2.96 3.00 -1.85
C GLY A 154 -4.09 2.12 -2.33
N CYS A 155 -3.79 0.82 -2.48
CA CYS A 155 -4.74 -0.21 -2.88
C CYS A 155 -4.71 -1.41 -1.92
N GLN A 156 -5.86 -2.05 -1.74
CA GLN A 156 -5.99 -3.26 -0.92
C GLN A 156 -5.60 -4.52 -1.67
N PHE A 157 -5.67 -4.50 -2.99
CA PHE A 157 -5.23 -5.59 -3.85
C PHE A 157 -3.72 -5.57 -4.10
N HIS A 158 -3.23 -6.61 -4.75
CA HIS A 158 -1.82 -6.78 -5.11
C HIS A 158 -1.63 -6.53 -6.62
N PRO A 159 -1.32 -5.30 -7.06
CA PRO A 159 -1.12 -5.03 -8.49
C PRO A 159 0.06 -5.83 -9.06
N GLU A 160 1.12 -6.10 -8.26
CA GLU A 160 2.27 -6.91 -8.66
C GLU A 160 1.92 -8.39 -8.93
N LYS A 161 0.69 -8.81 -8.55
CA LYS A 161 0.13 -10.16 -8.80
C LYS A 161 -1.06 -10.14 -9.76
N SER A 162 -1.43 -8.97 -10.28
CA SER A 162 -2.66 -8.77 -11.04
C SER A 162 -2.45 -8.74 -12.56
N GLY A 163 -1.37 -9.33 -13.05
CA GLY A 163 -1.09 -9.50 -14.48
C GLY A 163 -1.01 -8.16 -15.25
N ALA A 164 -1.62 -8.10 -16.44
CA ALA A 164 -1.55 -6.93 -17.29
C ALA A 164 -2.24 -5.69 -16.67
N LEU A 165 -3.42 -5.87 -16.07
CA LEU A 165 -4.11 -4.77 -15.37
C LEU A 165 -3.29 -4.24 -14.19
N GLY A 166 -2.64 -5.12 -13.46
CA GLY A 166 -1.74 -4.73 -12.38
C GLY A 166 -0.54 -3.92 -12.88
N ALA A 167 0.04 -4.27 -14.03
CA ALA A 167 1.12 -3.49 -14.64
C ALA A 167 0.65 -2.08 -15.04
N VAL A 168 -0.52 -1.96 -15.68
CA VAL A 168 -1.12 -0.65 -16.01
C VAL A 168 -1.35 0.18 -14.74
N TYR A 169 -1.86 -0.43 -13.68
CA TYR A 169 -2.09 0.25 -12.41
C TYR A 169 -0.77 0.78 -11.78
N LEU A 170 0.31 0.00 -11.85
CA LEU A 170 1.63 0.44 -11.37
C LEU A 170 2.23 1.55 -12.25
N GLU A 171 1.96 1.56 -13.57
CA GLU A 171 2.32 2.68 -14.45
C GLU A 171 1.58 3.96 -14.08
N GLU A 172 0.28 3.86 -13.75
CA GLU A 172 -0.50 4.99 -13.24
C GLU A 172 0.10 5.53 -11.94
N ALA A 173 0.48 4.64 -11.00
CA ALA A 173 1.15 5.00 -9.75
C ALA A 173 2.47 5.75 -10.00
N LEU A 174 3.29 5.30 -10.95
CA LEU A 174 4.50 6.02 -11.38
C LEU A 174 4.17 7.38 -12.01
N SER A 175 3.09 7.48 -12.77
CA SER A 175 2.69 8.73 -13.42
C SER A 175 2.24 9.79 -12.41
N LEU A 176 1.54 9.40 -11.35
CA LEU A 176 1.14 10.28 -10.25
C LEU A 176 2.33 10.89 -9.49
N SER A 177 3.50 10.27 -9.57
CA SER A 177 4.71 10.75 -8.92
C SER A 177 5.55 11.72 -9.78
N ARG A 178 5.06 12.11 -10.97
CA ARG A 178 5.72 13.05 -11.88
C ARG A 178 5.30 14.52 -11.72
N VAL A 179 4.41 14.78 -10.77
CA VAL A 179 3.84 16.12 -10.55
C VAL A 179 4.67 16.88 -9.53
#